data_2f418249ee3cee6e282bd49e38ec32e8
#
_entry.id   2f418249ee3cee6e282bd49e38ec32e8
#
_cell.length_a   1.000
_cell.length_b   1.000
_cell.length_c   1.000
_cell.angle_alpha   90.00
_cell.angle_beta   90.00
_cell.angle_gamma   90.00
#
_symmetry.space_group_name_H-M   'P 1'
#
loop_
_entity.id
_entity.type
_entity.pdbx_description
1 polymer ?
#
loop_
_entity_poly.entity_id
_entity_poly.type
_entity_poly.pdbx_seq_one_letter_code
_entity_poly.pdbx_strand_id
1 'polypeptide(L)'
;DTIGCFATNAADADLIMEIMAGQDRRDMTTLTRSWQDSPSLSRKKVGVIRQFMDDGIDTDVKRATTDYIEKLKKLGYEVEDVDLDMAKYALAIYYIIVPAEVMSNLARYDGVHYGHRSESARTLVDLYGKSRDEGFELENKRRIMIGSFVLSSGFFDAYYLKAQKTRALLINEFKQLFERYDVLVGPVSPTPAFLLGEN
;
A
#
# COMPACT_ATOMS: atom_id res chain seq x y z
N ASP A 1 6.76 -8.32 2.02
CA ASP A 1 7.80 -7.27 2.05
C ASP A 1 8.05 -6.79 0.64
N THR A 2 8.42 -5.50 0.51
CA THR A 2 8.72 -4.89 -0.78
C THR A 2 10.01 -4.09 -0.66
N ILE A 3 10.96 -4.34 -1.56
CA ILE A 3 12.22 -3.60 -1.62
C ILE A 3 11.99 -2.37 -2.53
N GLY A 4 12.44 -1.20 -2.08
CA GLY A 4 12.36 0.05 -2.83
C GLY A 4 13.64 0.86 -2.68
N CYS A 5 13.69 2.02 -3.32
CA CYS A 5 14.83 2.93 -3.21
C CYS A 5 14.38 4.34 -2.81
N PHE A 6 15.29 5.07 -2.18
CA PHE A 6 15.19 6.50 -1.97
C PHE A 6 16.29 7.19 -2.79
N ALA A 7 15.93 8.20 -3.54
CA ALA A 7 16.85 8.96 -4.37
C ALA A 7 16.52 10.46 -4.31
N THR A 8 17.48 11.29 -4.67
CA THR A 8 17.33 12.76 -4.66
C THR A 8 16.56 13.29 -5.88
N ASN A 9 16.42 12.49 -6.92
CA ASN A 9 15.67 12.82 -8.13
C ASN A 9 15.11 11.56 -8.80
N ALA A 10 14.19 11.74 -9.74
CA ALA A 10 13.52 10.64 -10.41
C ALA A 10 14.47 9.82 -11.32
N ALA A 11 15.48 10.43 -11.94
CA ALA A 11 16.41 9.73 -12.81
C ALA A 11 17.28 8.72 -12.04
N ASP A 12 17.75 9.09 -10.85
CA ASP A 12 18.51 8.19 -9.98
C ASP A 12 17.60 7.06 -9.45
N ALA A 13 16.35 7.37 -9.10
CA ALA A 13 15.38 6.36 -8.69
C ALA A 13 15.10 5.35 -9.82
N ASP A 14 14.93 5.81 -11.05
CA ASP A 14 14.70 4.99 -12.23
C ASP A 14 15.89 4.06 -12.50
N LEU A 15 17.12 4.59 -12.47
CA LEU A 15 18.35 3.82 -12.62
C LEU A 15 18.48 2.70 -11.57
N ILE A 16 18.19 3.02 -10.29
CA ILE A 16 18.27 2.02 -9.22
C ILE A 16 17.18 0.95 -9.42
N MET A 17 15.96 1.36 -9.76
CA MET A 17 14.88 0.41 -10.01
C MET A 17 15.12 -0.48 -11.23
N GLU A 18 15.75 0.04 -12.31
CA GLU A 18 16.15 -0.77 -13.46
C GLU A 18 17.13 -1.88 -13.07
N ILE A 19 18.08 -1.58 -12.17
CA ILE A 19 19.08 -2.55 -11.69
C ILE A 19 18.43 -3.59 -10.75
N MET A 20 17.51 -3.14 -9.89
CA MET A 20 16.87 -4.01 -8.87
C MET A 20 15.73 -4.86 -9.43
N ALA A 21 15.02 -4.36 -10.45
CA ALA A 21 13.87 -5.06 -11.01
C ALA A 21 14.29 -6.24 -11.87
N GLY A 22 13.53 -7.31 -11.80
CA GLY A 22 13.75 -8.48 -12.62
C GLY A 22 13.29 -9.78 -11.96
N GLN A 23 13.33 -10.85 -12.72
CA GLN A 23 12.98 -12.17 -12.21
C GLN A 23 14.13 -12.77 -11.40
N ASP A 24 13.86 -13.11 -10.15
CA ASP A 24 14.74 -13.96 -9.34
C ASP A 24 14.18 -15.38 -9.27
N ARG A 25 14.97 -16.36 -9.73
CA ARG A 25 14.58 -17.79 -9.69
C ARG A 25 14.44 -18.37 -8.30
N ARG A 26 14.96 -17.68 -7.28
CA ARG A 26 14.88 -18.06 -5.86
C ARG A 26 13.63 -17.47 -5.18
N ASP A 27 12.96 -16.52 -5.84
CA ASP A 27 11.75 -15.88 -5.35
C ASP A 27 10.59 -16.08 -6.34
N MET A 28 9.65 -16.94 -5.97
CA MET A 28 8.48 -17.27 -6.77
C MET A 28 7.48 -16.10 -6.90
N THR A 29 7.65 -15.02 -6.16
CA THR A 29 6.79 -13.82 -6.22
C THR A 29 7.25 -12.80 -7.25
N THR A 30 8.46 -12.95 -7.81
CA THR A 30 8.98 -12.04 -8.83
C THR A 30 8.33 -12.28 -10.19
N LEU A 31 8.08 -11.17 -10.92
CA LEU A 31 7.48 -11.20 -12.24
C LEU A 31 8.55 -11.31 -13.34
N THR A 32 8.20 -11.93 -14.48
CA THR A 32 9.05 -12.02 -15.66
C THR A 32 9.14 -10.70 -16.44
N ARG A 33 8.33 -9.70 -16.07
CA ARG A 33 8.25 -8.41 -16.76
C ARG A 33 9.51 -7.58 -16.50
N SER A 34 10.07 -6.98 -17.55
CA SER A 34 11.17 -6.02 -17.45
C SER A 34 10.67 -4.65 -16.92
N TRP A 35 11.53 -3.91 -16.22
CA TRP A 35 11.27 -2.52 -15.85
C TRP A 35 11.06 -1.63 -17.10
N GLN A 36 11.76 -1.91 -18.17
CA GLN A 36 11.67 -1.17 -19.44
C GLN A 36 10.37 -1.44 -20.22
N ASP A 37 9.60 -2.47 -19.87
CA ASP A 37 8.29 -2.77 -20.47
C ASP A 37 7.18 -1.82 -20.02
N SER A 38 7.52 -0.68 -19.43
CA SER A 38 6.55 0.33 -19.00
C SER A 38 5.83 0.93 -20.20
N PRO A 39 4.49 1.04 -20.18
CA PRO A 39 3.75 1.63 -21.28
C PRO A 39 4.13 3.11 -21.45
N SER A 40 4.31 3.55 -22.69
CA SER A 40 4.47 4.98 -22.97
C SER A 40 3.17 5.73 -22.69
N LEU A 41 3.28 6.93 -22.12
CA LEU A 41 2.14 7.82 -21.92
C LEU A 41 1.72 8.39 -23.30
N SER A 42 0.72 7.79 -23.93
CA SER A 42 0.35 8.08 -25.32
C SER A 42 -0.67 9.21 -25.46
N ARG A 43 -1.57 9.35 -24.48
CA ARG A 43 -2.71 10.27 -24.55
C ARG A 43 -2.40 11.64 -23.96
N LYS A 44 -1.41 11.73 -23.07
CA LYS A 44 -1.10 12.90 -22.25
C LYS A 44 -2.30 13.40 -21.43
N LYS A 45 -3.17 12.45 -21.01
CA LYS A 45 -4.34 12.73 -20.20
C LYS A 45 -4.10 12.38 -18.74
N VAL A 46 -4.40 13.32 -17.86
CA VAL A 46 -4.23 13.21 -16.41
C VAL A 46 -5.54 13.45 -15.71
N GLY A 47 -5.96 12.49 -14.88
CA GLY A 47 -7.12 12.63 -13.99
C GLY A 47 -6.68 13.04 -12.59
N VAL A 48 -7.23 14.13 -12.06
CA VAL A 48 -7.05 14.54 -10.66
C VAL A 48 -8.20 14.00 -9.84
N ILE A 49 -7.93 13.14 -8.87
CA ILE A 49 -8.97 12.53 -8.05
C ILE A 49 -9.48 13.56 -7.05
N ARG A 50 -10.73 14.00 -7.22
CA ARG A 50 -11.36 15.06 -6.43
C ARG A 50 -11.41 14.73 -4.95
N GLN A 51 -11.78 13.48 -4.60
CA GLN A 51 -11.90 13.02 -3.22
C GLN A 51 -10.58 13.05 -2.45
N PHE A 52 -9.45 13.09 -3.16
CA PHE A 52 -8.12 13.23 -2.53
C PHE A 52 -7.71 14.70 -2.34
N MET A 53 -8.51 15.65 -2.83
CA MET A 53 -8.31 17.09 -2.71
C MET A 53 -9.37 17.77 -1.84
N ASP A 54 -10.27 17.00 -1.22
CA ASP A 54 -11.36 17.48 -0.37
C ASP A 54 -10.89 17.94 1.03
N ASP A 55 -11.84 18.16 1.92
CA ASP A 55 -11.60 18.62 3.30
C ASP A 55 -10.73 17.60 4.09
N GLY A 56 -9.88 18.14 4.96
CA GLY A 56 -8.98 17.36 5.79
C GLY A 56 -7.54 17.27 5.29
N ILE A 57 -7.24 17.94 4.16
CA ILE A 57 -5.87 18.06 3.64
C ILE A 57 -5.26 19.36 4.14
N ASP A 58 -4.02 19.28 4.61
CA ASP A 58 -3.22 20.43 4.99
C ASP A 58 -3.08 21.43 3.82
N THR A 59 -3.12 22.71 4.14
CA THR A 59 -3.06 23.81 3.15
C THR A 59 -1.79 23.77 2.30
N ASP A 60 -0.66 23.39 2.89
CA ASP A 60 0.63 23.33 2.17
C ASP A 60 0.65 22.14 1.21
N VAL A 61 0.08 20.99 1.61
CA VAL A 61 -0.08 19.83 0.74
C VAL A 61 -1.01 20.14 -0.43
N LYS A 62 -2.13 20.80 -0.15
CA LYS A 62 -3.09 21.22 -1.19
C LYS A 62 -2.46 22.19 -2.17
N ARG A 63 -1.70 23.19 -1.67
CA ARG A 63 -0.97 24.15 -2.51
C ARG A 63 0.06 23.44 -3.38
N ALA A 64 0.91 22.59 -2.80
CA ALA A 64 1.95 21.88 -3.54
C ALA A 64 1.36 20.98 -4.65
N THR A 65 0.25 20.31 -4.35
CA THR A 65 -0.46 19.48 -5.35
C THR A 65 -1.05 20.33 -6.46
N THR A 66 -1.66 21.46 -6.13
CA THR A 66 -2.21 22.41 -7.12
C THR A 66 -1.11 22.98 -8.01
N ASP A 67 0.01 23.39 -7.43
CA ASP A 67 1.17 23.91 -8.19
C ASP A 67 1.73 22.84 -9.15
N TYR A 68 1.74 21.58 -8.72
CA TYR A 68 2.14 20.47 -9.59
C TYR A 68 1.17 20.24 -10.76
N ILE A 69 -0.13 20.31 -10.50
CA ILE A 69 -1.18 20.22 -11.53
C ILE A 69 -1.02 21.33 -12.58
N GLU A 70 -0.74 22.56 -12.15
CA GLU A 70 -0.49 23.67 -13.07
C GLU A 70 0.80 23.48 -13.90
N LYS A 71 1.82 22.84 -13.34
CA LYS A 71 3.02 22.45 -14.12
C LYS A 71 2.70 21.42 -15.19
N LEU A 72 1.87 20.43 -14.89
CA LEU A 72 1.45 19.43 -15.87
C LEU A 72 0.70 20.08 -17.06
N LYS A 73 -0.22 21.01 -16.78
CA LYS A 73 -0.92 21.77 -17.82
C LYS A 73 0.06 22.57 -18.71
N LYS A 74 1.05 23.23 -18.09
CA LYS A 74 2.10 23.97 -18.84
C LYS A 74 2.98 23.06 -19.69
N LEU A 75 3.17 21.79 -19.31
CA LEU A 75 3.88 20.79 -20.09
C LEU A 75 3.03 20.17 -21.21
N GLY A 76 1.78 20.63 -21.40
CA GLY A 76 0.90 20.19 -22.47
C GLY A 76 0.10 18.94 -22.16
N TYR A 77 -0.04 18.58 -20.88
CA TYR A 77 -0.98 17.53 -20.48
C TYR A 77 -2.40 18.07 -20.39
N GLU A 78 -3.35 17.27 -20.87
CA GLU A 78 -4.78 17.51 -20.65
C GLU A 78 -5.14 17.03 -19.24
N VAL A 79 -5.49 17.96 -18.34
CA VAL A 79 -5.76 17.66 -16.94
C VAL A 79 -7.21 17.90 -16.62
N GLU A 80 -7.90 16.90 -16.13
CA GLU A 80 -9.32 16.93 -15.75
C GLU A 80 -9.51 16.43 -14.31
N ASP A 81 -10.51 16.98 -13.62
CA ASP A 81 -10.96 16.44 -12.34
C ASP A 81 -11.81 15.18 -12.58
N VAL A 82 -11.55 14.14 -11.78
CA VAL A 82 -12.26 12.87 -11.86
C VAL A 82 -12.79 12.44 -10.50
N ASP A 83 -13.90 11.73 -10.52
CA ASP A 83 -14.48 11.14 -9.32
C ASP A 83 -14.03 9.69 -9.14
N LEU A 84 -13.76 9.34 -7.89
CA LEU A 84 -13.50 7.99 -7.40
C LEU A 84 -14.43 7.74 -6.21
N ASP A 85 -15.69 7.44 -6.47
CA ASP A 85 -16.75 7.38 -5.45
C ASP A 85 -16.50 6.33 -4.36
N MET A 86 -15.84 5.25 -4.73
CA MET A 86 -15.47 4.18 -3.80
C MET A 86 -14.27 4.52 -2.91
N ALA A 87 -13.57 5.65 -3.15
CA ALA A 87 -12.42 6.08 -2.33
C ALA A 87 -12.76 6.20 -0.84
N LYS A 88 -13.97 6.63 -0.49
CA LYS A 88 -14.47 6.74 0.89
C LYS A 88 -14.41 5.44 1.69
N TYR A 89 -14.38 4.29 1.01
CA TYR A 89 -14.27 2.97 1.65
C TYR A 89 -12.85 2.41 1.69
N ALA A 90 -11.88 3.08 1.03
CA ALA A 90 -10.53 2.56 0.87
C ALA A 90 -9.84 2.25 2.20
N LEU A 91 -9.97 3.15 3.18
CA LEU A 91 -9.39 2.98 4.51
C LEU A 91 -10.03 1.79 5.27
N ALA A 92 -11.35 1.64 5.20
CA ALA A 92 -12.05 0.51 5.83
C ALA A 92 -11.66 -0.82 5.18
N ILE A 93 -11.54 -0.86 3.84
CA ILE A 93 -11.06 -2.03 3.10
C ILE A 93 -9.64 -2.39 3.56
N TYR A 94 -8.75 -1.41 3.65
CA TYR A 94 -7.37 -1.60 4.09
C TYR A 94 -7.30 -2.21 5.49
N TYR A 95 -8.02 -1.65 6.47
CA TYR A 95 -7.99 -2.14 7.86
C TYR A 95 -8.61 -3.53 8.06
N ILE A 96 -9.34 -4.05 7.08
CA ILE A 96 -9.87 -5.42 7.12
C ILE A 96 -8.93 -6.37 6.38
N ILE A 97 -8.59 -6.07 5.13
CA ILE A 97 -7.84 -7.00 4.26
C ILE A 97 -6.39 -7.11 4.68
N VAL A 98 -5.72 -5.98 4.92
CA VAL A 98 -4.28 -5.99 5.24
C VAL A 98 -3.97 -6.70 6.54
N PRO A 99 -4.68 -6.48 7.67
CA PRO A 99 -4.47 -7.28 8.87
C PRO A 99 -4.73 -8.78 8.66
N ALA A 100 -5.71 -9.17 7.84
CA ALA A 100 -5.95 -10.57 7.51
C ALA A 100 -4.75 -11.21 6.78
N GLU A 101 -4.17 -10.51 5.81
CA GLU A 101 -2.96 -10.95 5.11
C GLU A 101 -1.72 -10.93 6.02
N VAL A 102 -1.55 -9.88 6.82
CA VAL A 102 -0.46 -9.78 7.80
C VAL A 102 -0.48 -10.95 8.77
N MET A 103 -1.65 -11.28 9.34
CA MET A 103 -1.80 -12.43 10.24
C MET A 103 -1.36 -13.72 9.58
N SER A 104 -1.81 -13.98 8.35
CA SER A 104 -1.46 -15.18 7.59
C SER A 104 0.03 -15.22 7.25
N ASN A 105 0.60 -14.11 6.78
CA ASN A 105 2.01 -14.03 6.38
C ASN A 105 2.96 -14.13 7.58
N LEU A 106 2.61 -13.52 8.72
CA LEU A 106 3.43 -13.56 9.94
C LEU A 106 3.24 -14.84 10.76
N ALA A 107 2.32 -15.73 10.37
CA ALA A 107 2.14 -17.02 11.04
C ALA A 107 3.39 -17.91 10.97
N ARG A 108 4.23 -17.74 9.95
CA ARG A 108 5.49 -18.50 9.77
C ARG A 108 6.60 -18.16 10.78
N TYR A 109 6.52 -16.99 11.41
CA TYR A 109 7.51 -16.57 12.41
C TYR A 109 7.16 -17.16 13.77
N ASP A 110 7.59 -18.38 13.98
CA ASP A 110 7.21 -19.24 15.11
C ASP A 110 8.34 -19.45 16.13
N GLY A 111 9.54 -18.95 15.83
CA GLY A 111 10.76 -19.17 16.64
C GLY A 111 11.39 -20.56 16.49
N VAL A 112 10.83 -21.41 15.60
CA VAL A 112 11.39 -22.73 15.26
C VAL A 112 12.06 -22.70 13.90
N HIS A 113 11.33 -22.29 12.85
CA HIS A 113 11.82 -22.23 11.48
C HIS A 113 12.33 -20.83 11.12
N TYR A 114 11.64 -19.79 11.59
CA TYR A 114 11.93 -18.40 11.25
C TYR A 114 11.73 -17.45 12.43
N GLY A 115 12.42 -16.32 12.37
CA GLY A 115 12.28 -15.21 13.28
C GLY A 115 13.02 -15.39 14.60
N HIS A 116 12.69 -14.53 15.55
CA HIS A 116 13.24 -14.55 16.90
C HIS A 116 12.84 -15.83 17.64
N ARG A 117 13.80 -16.43 18.35
CA ARG A 117 13.60 -17.60 19.22
C ARG A 117 13.84 -17.22 20.67
N SER A 118 12.85 -17.38 21.51
CA SER A 118 12.98 -17.13 22.94
C SER A 118 13.91 -18.14 23.62
N GLU A 119 14.88 -17.65 24.36
CA GLU A 119 15.79 -18.47 25.17
C GLU A 119 15.16 -18.91 26.51
N SER A 120 14.07 -18.25 26.92
CA SER A 120 13.36 -18.51 28.19
C SER A 120 12.29 -19.60 28.08
N ALA A 121 12.05 -20.14 26.88
CA ALA A 121 11.04 -21.15 26.65
C ALA A 121 11.39 -22.51 27.24
N ARG A 122 10.43 -23.14 27.92
CA ARG A 122 10.59 -24.45 28.55
C ARG A 122 9.76 -25.56 27.89
N THR A 123 8.69 -25.17 27.20
CA THR A 123 7.80 -26.07 26.49
C THR A 123 7.62 -25.58 25.04
N LEU A 124 7.06 -26.41 24.16
CA LEU A 124 6.76 -26.01 22.79
C LEU A 124 5.74 -24.87 22.73
N VAL A 125 4.75 -24.88 23.62
CA VAL A 125 3.74 -23.81 23.71
C VAL A 125 4.40 -22.50 24.16
N ASP A 126 5.29 -22.57 25.18
CA ASP A 126 6.07 -21.40 25.60
C ASP A 126 6.95 -20.89 24.47
N LEU A 127 7.56 -21.77 23.69
CA LEU A 127 8.44 -21.36 22.60
C LEU A 127 7.68 -20.53 21.57
N TYR A 128 6.54 -20.99 21.10
CA TYR A 128 5.72 -20.22 20.18
C TYR A 128 5.21 -18.91 20.80
N GLY A 129 4.65 -18.97 22.00
CA GLY A 129 4.08 -17.80 22.67
C GLY A 129 5.12 -16.72 22.94
N LYS A 130 6.22 -17.09 23.61
CA LYS A 130 7.27 -16.14 24.01
C LYS A 130 8.06 -15.63 22.81
N SER A 131 8.43 -16.48 21.85
CA SER A 131 9.15 -16.03 20.64
C SER A 131 8.34 -14.98 19.87
N ARG A 132 7.04 -15.18 19.74
CA ARG A 132 6.16 -14.22 19.07
C ARG A 132 5.91 -12.97 19.90
N ASP A 133 5.82 -13.11 21.22
CA ASP A 133 5.66 -11.97 22.12
C ASP A 133 6.92 -11.08 22.17
N GLU A 134 8.08 -11.67 22.25
CA GLU A 134 9.37 -10.96 22.25
C GLU A 134 9.73 -10.40 20.86
N GLY A 135 9.37 -11.12 19.79
CA GLY A 135 9.77 -10.80 18.42
C GLY A 135 8.83 -9.84 17.67
N PHE A 136 7.62 -9.62 18.14
CA PHE A 136 6.66 -8.70 17.50
C PHE A 136 6.38 -7.46 18.34
N GLU A 137 6.53 -6.29 17.72
CA GLU A 137 6.13 -5.02 18.29
C GLU A 137 4.59 -4.93 18.46
N LEU A 138 4.14 -4.01 19.32
CA LEU A 138 2.74 -3.86 19.71
C LEU A 138 1.80 -3.71 18.50
N GLU A 139 2.19 -2.93 17.49
CA GLU A 139 1.37 -2.72 16.30
C GLU A 139 1.24 -3.99 15.45
N ASN A 140 2.30 -4.79 15.32
CA ASN A 140 2.24 -6.07 14.63
C ASN A 140 1.29 -7.05 15.35
N LYS A 141 1.36 -7.11 16.69
CA LYS A 141 0.45 -7.91 17.52
C LYS A 141 -1.01 -7.48 17.31
N ARG A 142 -1.27 -6.16 17.31
CA ARG A 142 -2.61 -5.62 17.06
C ARG A 142 -3.15 -6.05 15.71
N ARG A 143 -2.36 -5.93 14.64
CA ARG A 143 -2.76 -6.35 13.28
C ARG A 143 -3.01 -7.85 13.18
N ILE A 144 -2.17 -8.68 13.83
CA ILE A 144 -2.37 -10.13 13.90
C ILE A 144 -3.70 -10.46 14.59
N MET A 145 -4.02 -9.78 15.70
CA MET A 145 -5.29 -9.99 16.42
C MET A 145 -6.50 -9.58 15.59
N ILE A 146 -6.45 -8.41 14.93
CA ILE A 146 -7.52 -7.96 14.01
C ILE A 146 -7.68 -8.96 12.86
N GLY A 147 -6.57 -9.40 12.26
CA GLY A 147 -6.60 -10.39 11.19
C GLY A 147 -7.24 -11.71 11.61
N SER A 148 -6.89 -12.21 12.80
CA SER A 148 -7.49 -13.43 13.37
C SER A 148 -8.99 -13.28 13.59
N PHE A 149 -9.42 -12.12 14.06
CA PHE A 149 -10.84 -11.81 14.27
C PHE A 149 -11.62 -11.80 12.95
N VAL A 150 -11.15 -11.04 11.95
CA VAL A 150 -11.89 -10.90 10.68
C VAL A 150 -11.92 -12.19 9.84
N LEU A 151 -10.98 -13.10 10.06
CA LEU A 151 -10.95 -14.41 9.40
C LEU A 151 -11.65 -15.52 10.20
N SER A 152 -12.13 -15.23 11.41
CA SER A 152 -12.81 -16.23 12.23
C SER A 152 -14.20 -16.56 11.68
N SER A 153 -14.68 -17.78 11.98
CA SER A 153 -15.88 -18.39 11.43
C SER A 153 -17.15 -17.52 11.50
N GLY A 154 -17.32 -16.71 12.55
CA GLY A 154 -18.52 -15.87 12.71
C GLY A 154 -18.44 -14.51 11.99
N PHE A 155 -17.26 -14.09 11.54
CA PHE A 155 -17.00 -12.73 11.06
C PHE A 155 -16.48 -12.66 9.63
N PHE A 156 -16.05 -13.78 9.07
CA PHE A 156 -15.48 -13.86 7.72
C PHE A 156 -16.39 -13.25 6.65
N ASP A 157 -17.65 -13.66 6.62
CA ASP A 157 -18.61 -13.16 5.61
C ASP A 157 -18.97 -11.69 5.82
N ALA A 158 -19.15 -11.31 7.09
CA ALA A 158 -19.57 -9.95 7.45
C ALA A 158 -18.49 -8.91 7.22
N TYR A 159 -17.21 -9.26 7.40
CA TYR A 159 -16.10 -8.34 7.27
C TYR A 159 -15.21 -8.63 6.06
N TYR A 160 -14.51 -9.77 6.05
CA TYR A 160 -13.50 -10.05 5.02
C TYR A 160 -14.12 -10.17 3.62
N LEU A 161 -15.14 -10.98 3.46
CA LEU A 161 -15.79 -11.16 2.15
C LEU A 161 -16.47 -9.87 1.67
N LYS A 162 -17.08 -9.10 2.58
CA LYS A 162 -17.65 -7.79 2.26
C LYS A 162 -16.57 -6.80 1.81
N ALA A 163 -15.44 -6.74 2.50
CA ALA A 163 -14.31 -5.90 2.11
C ALA A 163 -13.74 -6.29 0.75
N GLN A 164 -13.61 -7.59 0.45
CA GLN A 164 -13.17 -8.08 -0.86
C GLN A 164 -14.13 -7.67 -1.99
N LYS A 165 -15.45 -7.78 -1.77
CA LYS A 165 -16.45 -7.33 -2.75
C LYS A 165 -16.37 -5.82 -2.98
N THR A 166 -16.21 -5.04 -1.91
CA THR A 166 -16.09 -3.57 -2.00
C THR A 166 -14.78 -3.17 -2.70
N ARG A 167 -13.67 -3.89 -2.42
CA ARG A 167 -12.39 -3.71 -3.13
C ARG A 167 -12.53 -3.96 -4.63
N ALA A 168 -13.32 -4.97 -5.02
CA ALA A 168 -13.57 -5.26 -6.44
C ALA A 168 -14.28 -4.11 -7.15
N LEU A 169 -15.21 -3.43 -6.49
CA LEU A 169 -15.87 -2.22 -7.02
C LEU A 169 -14.85 -1.08 -7.20
N LEU A 170 -14.01 -0.82 -6.20
CA LEU A 170 -12.96 0.19 -6.29
C LEU A 170 -11.97 -0.10 -7.44
N ILE A 171 -11.56 -1.36 -7.62
CA ILE A 171 -10.71 -1.77 -8.74
C ILE A 171 -11.38 -1.50 -10.09
N ASN A 172 -12.69 -1.73 -10.19
CA ASN A 172 -13.42 -1.47 -11.43
C ASN A 172 -13.50 0.02 -11.75
N GLU A 173 -13.70 0.90 -10.75
CA GLU A 173 -13.62 2.35 -10.96
C GLU A 173 -12.24 2.77 -11.47
N PHE A 174 -11.15 2.29 -10.86
CA PHE A 174 -9.81 2.56 -11.35
C PHE A 174 -9.60 2.07 -12.79
N LYS A 175 -10.09 0.89 -13.15
CA LYS A 175 -9.99 0.38 -14.53
C LYS A 175 -10.69 1.32 -15.51
N GLN A 176 -11.90 1.77 -15.20
CA GLN A 176 -12.65 2.71 -16.05
C GLN A 176 -11.93 4.06 -16.20
N LEU A 177 -11.31 4.56 -15.12
CA LEU A 177 -10.49 5.77 -15.19
C LEU A 177 -9.27 5.56 -16.08
N PHE A 178 -8.53 4.45 -15.96
CA PHE A 178 -7.37 4.15 -16.78
C PHE A 178 -7.69 3.82 -18.25
N GLU A 179 -8.96 3.57 -18.61
CA GLU A 179 -9.38 3.55 -20.02
C GLU A 179 -9.33 4.94 -20.66
N ARG A 180 -9.47 6.00 -19.86
CA ARG A 180 -9.57 7.41 -20.30
C ARG A 180 -8.31 8.22 -20.03
N TYR A 181 -7.60 7.94 -18.95
CA TYR A 181 -6.44 8.67 -18.47
C TYR A 181 -5.20 7.79 -18.47
N ASP A 182 -4.04 8.37 -18.77
CA ASP A 182 -2.75 7.69 -18.68
C ASP A 182 -2.25 7.65 -17.23
N VAL A 183 -2.58 8.70 -16.46
CA VAL A 183 -2.11 8.90 -15.08
C VAL A 183 -3.26 9.46 -14.24
N LEU A 184 -3.33 9.02 -12.98
CA LEU A 184 -4.16 9.63 -11.95
C LEU A 184 -3.27 10.31 -10.92
N VAL A 185 -3.66 11.49 -10.45
CA VAL A 185 -2.89 12.32 -9.53
C VAL A 185 -3.70 12.64 -8.28
N GLY A 186 -3.03 12.60 -7.15
CA GLY A 186 -3.53 13.03 -5.85
C GLY A 186 -2.39 13.15 -4.85
N PRO A 187 -2.57 13.80 -3.70
CA PRO A 187 -1.57 13.84 -2.65
C PRO A 187 -1.34 12.45 -2.04
N VAL A 188 -0.11 12.15 -1.66
CA VAL A 188 0.27 10.86 -1.04
C VAL A 188 -0.10 10.83 0.44
N SER A 189 -0.12 12.00 1.11
CA SER A 189 -0.47 12.16 2.52
C SER A 189 -1.32 13.42 2.69
N PRO A 190 -2.26 13.43 3.63
CA PRO A 190 -3.03 14.64 3.94
C PRO A 190 -2.20 15.71 4.68
N THR A 191 -1.08 15.35 5.27
CA THR A 191 -0.21 16.24 6.04
C THR A 191 1.23 16.23 5.53
N PRO A 192 1.99 17.31 5.73
CA PRO A 192 3.43 17.30 5.50
C PRO A 192 4.15 16.35 6.50
N ALA A 193 5.46 16.18 6.31
CA ALA A 193 6.27 15.41 7.25
C ALA A 193 6.22 16.01 8.65
N PHE A 194 6.06 15.16 9.65
CA PHE A 194 6.11 15.54 11.07
C PHE A 194 7.57 15.70 11.54
N LEU A 195 7.76 16.38 12.67
CA LEU A 195 9.09 16.53 13.27
C LEU A 195 9.55 15.20 13.89
N LEU A 196 10.85 14.95 13.89
CA LEU A 196 11.42 13.76 14.52
C LEU A 196 11.08 13.74 16.02
N GLY A 197 10.47 12.65 16.46
CA GLY A 197 10.03 12.47 17.85
C GLY A 197 8.67 13.06 18.19
N GLU A 198 7.93 13.61 17.24
CA GLU A 198 6.58 14.16 17.45
C GLU A 198 5.50 13.07 17.48
N ASN A 199 5.76 11.88 16.88
CA ASN A 199 4.88 10.71 16.84
C ASN A 199 5.64 9.46 17.27
#